data_47bad0a5d624bfa2e302b3686b9a947c
#
_entry.id   47bad0a5d624bfa2e302b3686b9a947c
#
_cell.length_a   1.000
_cell.length_b   1.000
_cell.length_c   1.000
_cell.angle_alpha   90.00
_cell.angle_beta   90.00
_cell.angle_gamma   90.00
#
_symmetry.space_group_name_H-M   'P 1'
#
loop_
_entity.id
_entity.type
_entity.pdbx_description
1 polymer ?
#
loop_
_entity_poly.entity_id
_entity_poly.type
_entity_poly.pdbx_seq_one_letter_code
_entity_poly.pdbx_strand_id
1 'polypeptide(L)'
;QVQLVESGGGLVQPGGSLRLSCAASGFNIKDTYIHWVRQAPGKGLEWVARIYPTNGYTRYADSVKGRFTISADTSKNTAYLQMNSLRAEDTAVYYCSRWGGDGFYAMDVWGQGTLVTVSSGGGGSGGGGSGGGGSTDIQMTQSPSSLSASVGDRVTITCRASQDVNTAVAWYQQKPGKAPKLLIYSASFLESGVPSRFSGSRSGTDFTLTISSLQPEDFATYYCQQHYTTPPTFGQGTKVEIK
;
A
#
# COMPACT_ATOMS: atom_id res chain seq x y z
N GLN A 1 -11.86 17.73 6.73
CA GLN A 1 -11.07 16.96 5.79
C GLN A 1 -10.50 15.72 6.42
N VAL A 2 -10.52 14.67 5.65
CA VAL A 2 -10.11 13.36 6.10
C VAL A 2 -8.59 13.23 5.98
N GLN A 3 -7.93 12.81 7.05
CA GLN A 3 -6.48 12.77 7.10
C GLN A 3 -5.99 11.68 8.05
N LEU A 4 -4.85 11.08 7.71
CA LEU A 4 -4.08 10.18 8.57
C LEU A 4 -2.65 10.72 8.68
N VAL A 5 -2.10 10.73 9.90
CA VAL A 5 -0.74 11.21 10.15
C VAL A 5 0.01 10.18 10.98
N GLU A 6 1.09 9.64 10.40
CA GLU A 6 1.99 8.71 11.09
C GLU A 6 3.06 9.45 11.86
N SER A 7 3.55 8.81 12.92
CA SER A 7 4.71 9.28 13.68
C SER A 7 5.37 8.09 14.39
N GLY A 8 6.57 8.31 14.90
CA GLY A 8 7.28 7.32 15.71
C GLY A 8 8.42 6.60 15.01
N GLY A 9 8.63 6.85 13.72
CA GLY A 9 9.76 6.27 13.00
C GLY A 9 11.11 6.78 13.48
N GLY A 10 12.15 6.07 13.12
CA GLY A 10 13.52 6.44 13.46
C GLY A 10 14.50 5.32 13.22
N LEU A 11 15.72 5.53 13.66
CA LEU A 11 16.81 4.57 13.57
C LEU A 11 16.79 3.68 14.81
N VAL A 12 16.89 2.36 14.59
CA VAL A 12 16.88 1.39 15.68
C VAL A 12 17.86 0.26 15.34
N GLN A 13 18.44 -0.35 16.37
CA GLN A 13 19.34 -1.49 16.17
C GLN A 13 18.54 -2.79 15.97
N PRO A 14 19.11 -3.79 15.26
CA PRO A 14 18.49 -5.11 15.15
C PRO A 14 18.17 -5.68 16.52
N GLY A 15 16.99 -6.31 16.63
CA GLY A 15 16.47 -6.80 17.90
C GLY A 15 15.74 -5.76 18.71
N GLY A 16 15.81 -4.50 18.35
CA GLY A 16 15.15 -3.41 19.05
C GLY A 16 13.66 -3.32 18.78
N SER A 17 13.04 -2.31 19.36
CA SER A 17 11.60 -2.07 19.27
C SER A 17 11.30 -0.62 18.93
N LEU A 18 10.18 -0.41 18.24
CA LEU A 18 9.62 0.91 17.96
C LEU A 18 8.10 0.80 18.04
N ARG A 19 7.44 1.91 18.34
CA ARG A 19 5.99 2.03 18.27
C ARG A 19 5.62 3.16 17.32
N LEU A 20 4.89 2.82 16.29
CA LEU A 20 4.36 3.81 15.36
C LEU A 20 2.94 4.19 15.74
N SER A 21 2.57 5.44 15.48
CA SER A 21 1.22 5.96 15.69
C SER A 21 0.64 6.43 14.37
N CYS A 22 -0.67 6.28 14.24
CA CYS A 22 -1.46 6.72 13.09
C CYS A 22 -2.66 7.50 13.62
N ALA A 23 -2.58 8.81 13.60
CA ALA A 23 -3.64 9.67 14.11
C ALA A 23 -4.60 10.04 12.98
N ALA A 24 -5.89 9.77 13.19
CA ALA A 24 -6.93 10.08 12.23
C ALA A 24 -7.64 11.36 12.59
N SER A 25 -8.01 12.14 11.58
CA SER A 25 -8.87 13.31 11.73
C SER A 25 -9.85 13.41 10.57
N GLY A 26 -11.01 14.01 10.83
CA GLY A 26 -12.05 14.17 9.82
C GLY A 26 -12.94 12.94 9.65
N PHE A 27 -12.67 11.86 10.35
CA PHE A 27 -13.51 10.65 10.38
C PHE A 27 -13.21 9.87 11.66
N ASN A 28 -14.07 8.90 11.96
CA ASN A 28 -13.93 8.04 13.14
C ASN A 28 -13.38 6.67 12.71
N ILE A 29 -12.28 6.23 13.34
CA ILE A 29 -11.66 4.94 12.99
C ILE A 29 -12.57 3.74 13.30
N LYS A 30 -13.60 3.91 14.13
CA LYS A 30 -14.60 2.86 14.37
C LYS A 30 -15.35 2.45 13.11
N ASP A 31 -15.42 3.34 12.11
CA ASP A 31 -16.23 3.11 10.92
C ASP A 31 -15.46 2.47 9.77
N THR A 32 -14.21 2.06 10.00
CA THR A 32 -13.35 1.59 8.93
C THR A 32 -12.31 0.59 9.45
N TYR A 33 -11.65 -0.09 8.52
CA TYR A 33 -10.41 -0.81 8.81
C TYR A 33 -9.23 0.16 8.71
N ILE A 34 -8.26 -0.01 9.60
CA ILE A 34 -6.97 0.69 9.52
C ILE A 34 -5.90 -0.34 9.18
N HIS A 35 -5.07 0.00 8.19
CA HIS A 35 -3.98 -0.85 7.72
C HIS A 35 -2.64 -0.18 7.95
N TRP A 36 -1.60 -1.01 8.09
CA TRP A 36 -0.22 -0.60 7.91
C TRP A 36 0.32 -1.28 6.66
N VAL A 37 0.94 -0.49 5.80
CA VAL A 37 1.58 -0.92 4.55
C VAL A 37 2.99 -0.36 4.56
N ARG A 38 3.98 -1.14 4.18
CA ARG A 38 5.37 -0.67 4.16
C ARG A 38 5.98 -0.76 2.78
N GLN A 39 7.02 0.02 2.58
CA GLN A 39 7.76 0.07 1.32
C GLN A 39 9.24 0.17 1.63
N ALA A 40 9.98 -0.91 1.39
CA ALA A 40 11.43 -0.90 1.52
C ALA A 40 12.05 0.02 0.46
N PRO A 41 13.23 0.60 0.70
CA PRO A 41 13.84 1.52 -0.24
C PRO A 41 13.96 0.92 -1.64
N GLY A 42 13.40 1.61 -2.63
CA GLY A 42 13.42 1.17 -4.02
C GLY A 42 12.56 -0.03 -4.34
N LYS A 43 11.70 -0.46 -3.43
CA LYS A 43 10.85 -1.65 -3.59
C LYS A 43 9.38 -1.26 -3.68
N GLY A 44 8.53 -2.27 -3.87
CA GLY A 44 7.09 -2.10 -3.95
C GLY A 44 6.42 -2.04 -2.59
N LEU A 45 5.10 -2.01 -2.63
CA LEU A 45 4.26 -1.93 -1.44
C LEU A 45 3.99 -3.32 -0.88
N GLU A 46 4.08 -3.47 0.43
CA GLU A 46 3.80 -4.71 1.15
C GLU A 46 2.83 -4.44 2.30
N TRP A 47 1.69 -5.13 2.30
CA TRP A 47 0.74 -5.04 3.41
C TRP A 47 1.32 -5.71 4.65
N VAL A 48 1.17 -5.07 5.82
CA VAL A 48 1.75 -5.52 7.08
C VAL A 48 0.68 -6.06 8.03
N ALA A 49 -0.36 -5.27 8.28
CA ALA A 49 -1.39 -5.63 9.24
C ALA A 49 -2.63 -4.76 9.08
N ARG A 50 -3.74 -5.23 9.65
CA ARG A 50 -4.97 -4.43 9.74
C ARG A 50 -5.65 -4.64 11.07
N ILE A 51 -6.45 -3.68 11.47
CA ILE A 51 -7.34 -3.75 12.62
C ILE A 51 -8.72 -3.19 12.28
N TYR A 52 -9.75 -3.81 12.82
CA TYR A 52 -11.08 -3.21 12.84
C TYR A 52 -11.32 -2.67 14.25
N PRO A 53 -11.19 -1.34 14.46
CA PRO A 53 -11.18 -0.79 15.82
C PRO A 53 -12.45 -1.04 16.62
N THR A 54 -13.61 -1.20 15.97
CA THR A 54 -14.88 -1.45 16.64
C THR A 54 -14.86 -2.73 17.49
N ASN A 55 -14.24 -3.80 16.98
CA ASN A 55 -14.18 -5.07 17.69
C ASN A 55 -12.77 -5.52 18.04
N GLY A 56 -11.74 -4.78 17.60
CA GLY A 56 -10.35 -5.11 17.88
C GLY A 56 -9.80 -6.28 17.08
N TYR A 57 -10.51 -6.80 16.09
CA TYR A 57 -10.04 -7.91 15.28
C TYR A 57 -8.86 -7.48 14.42
N THR A 58 -7.83 -8.33 14.42
CA THR A 58 -6.56 -8.04 13.73
C THR A 58 -6.18 -9.16 12.77
N ARG A 59 -5.44 -8.79 11.72
CA ARG A 59 -4.79 -9.74 10.81
C ARG A 59 -3.38 -9.24 10.55
N TYR A 60 -2.46 -10.16 10.30
CA TYR A 60 -1.04 -9.85 10.11
C TYR A 60 -0.48 -10.60 8.90
N ALA A 61 0.48 -9.98 8.22
CA ALA A 61 1.31 -10.68 7.24
C ALA A 61 2.18 -11.69 7.94
N ASP A 62 2.46 -12.82 7.28
CA ASP A 62 3.29 -13.87 7.86
C ASP A 62 4.69 -13.38 8.25
N SER A 63 5.23 -12.42 7.48
CA SER A 63 6.56 -11.86 7.71
C SER A 63 6.71 -11.12 9.04
N VAL A 64 5.60 -10.69 9.66
CA VAL A 64 5.64 -9.90 10.91
C VAL A 64 4.91 -10.57 12.06
N LYS A 65 4.23 -11.70 11.80
CA LYS A 65 3.43 -12.38 12.79
C LYS A 65 4.28 -12.79 14.00
N GLY A 66 3.79 -12.50 15.20
CA GLY A 66 4.52 -12.79 16.44
C GLY A 66 5.52 -11.72 16.85
N ARG A 67 5.85 -10.78 15.98
CA ARG A 67 6.79 -9.69 16.28
C ARG A 67 6.10 -8.33 16.35
N PHE A 68 5.11 -8.11 15.50
CA PHE A 68 4.38 -6.85 15.42
C PHE A 68 2.99 -7.01 15.99
N THR A 69 2.50 -5.95 16.65
CA THR A 69 1.15 -5.91 17.19
C THR A 69 0.49 -4.60 16.77
N ILE A 70 -0.64 -4.72 16.08
CA ILE A 70 -1.47 -3.56 15.73
C ILE A 70 -2.55 -3.40 16.80
N SER A 71 -2.81 -2.16 17.18
CA SER A 71 -3.83 -1.82 18.18
C SER A 71 -4.47 -0.50 17.84
N ALA A 72 -5.55 -0.14 18.53
CA ALA A 72 -6.23 1.12 18.33
C ALA A 72 -6.80 1.63 19.65
N ASP A 73 -6.80 2.95 19.81
CA ASP A 73 -7.47 3.65 20.89
C ASP A 73 -8.54 4.53 20.26
N THR A 74 -9.79 4.09 20.33
CA THR A 74 -10.89 4.80 19.68
C THR A 74 -11.17 6.14 20.35
N SER A 75 -10.85 6.28 21.65
CA SER A 75 -11.01 7.55 22.34
C SER A 75 -10.04 8.62 21.85
N LYS A 76 -8.89 8.22 21.34
CA LYS A 76 -7.88 9.11 20.76
C LYS A 76 -7.93 9.12 19.24
N ASN A 77 -8.81 8.33 18.64
CA ASN A 77 -8.94 8.19 17.19
C ASN A 77 -7.60 7.85 16.52
N THR A 78 -6.84 6.97 17.16
CA THR A 78 -5.45 6.66 16.78
C THR A 78 -5.23 5.15 16.76
N ALA A 79 -4.52 4.68 15.76
CA ALA A 79 -4.04 3.30 15.65
C ALA A 79 -2.53 3.26 15.88
N TYR A 80 -2.02 2.09 16.28
CA TYR A 80 -0.62 1.90 16.65
C TYR A 80 -0.07 0.64 16.01
N LEU A 81 1.24 0.64 15.76
CA LEU A 81 1.97 -0.56 15.38
C LEU A 81 3.17 -0.70 16.32
N GLN A 82 3.09 -1.68 17.23
CA GLN A 82 4.22 -2.03 18.08
C GLN A 82 5.09 -3.02 17.33
N MET A 83 6.33 -2.66 17.09
CA MET A 83 7.27 -3.48 16.34
C MET A 83 8.36 -3.95 17.29
N ASN A 84 8.46 -5.26 17.50
CA ASN A 84 9.46 -5.88 18.35
C ASN A 84 10.37 -6.78 17.53
N SER A 85 11.54 -7.11 18.06
CA SER A 85 12.51 -8.00 17.40
C SER A 85 12.79 -7.56 15.97
N LEU A 86 13.06 -6.28 15.80
CA LEU A 86 13.24 -5.68 14.49
C LEU A 86 14.46 -6.25 13.77
N ARG A 87 14.33 -6.42 12.47
CA ARG A 87 15.34 -6.99 11.56
C ARG A 87 15.69 -5.98 10.49
N ALA A 88 16.83 -6.16 9.84
CA ALA A 88 17.25 -5.28 8.74
C ALA A 88 16.20 -5.20 7.65
N GLU A 89 15.54 -6.32 7.31
CA GLU A 89 14.49 -6.36 6.29
C GLU A 89 13.21 -5.64 6.68
N ASP A 90 13.08 -5.20 7.92
CA ASP A 90 11.95 -4.35 8.34
C ASP A 90 12.17 -2.87 8.00
N THR A 91 13.36 -2.51 7.53
CA THR A 91 13.67 -1.15 7.08
C THR A 91 12.75 -0.76 5.93
N ALA A 92 11.96 0.29 6.13
CA ALA A 92 10.97 0.73 5.16
C ALA A 92 10.33 2.05 5.59
N VAL A 93 9.66 2.71 4.65
CA VAL A 93 8.66 3.71 4.98
C VAL A 93 7.38 2.97 5.33
N TYR A 94 6.79 3.28 6.49
CA TYR A 94 5.54 2.69 6.96
C TYR A 94 4.43 3.69 6.78
N TYR A 95 3.41 3.29 6.01
CA TYR A 95 2.20 4.07 5.78
C TYR A 95 1.06 3.45 6.55
N CYS A 96 0.19 4.28 7.14
CA CYS A 96 -1.12 3.81 7.52
C CYS A 96 -2.14 4.25 6.46
N SER A 97 -3.17 3.46 6.31
CA SER A 97 -4.26 3.71 5.37
C SER A 97 -5.57 3.21 5.97
N ARG A 98 -6.67 3.65 5.38
CA ARG A 98 -7.97 3.10 5.74
C ARG A 98 -8.61 2.46 4.52
N TRP A 99 -9.52 1.47 4.75
CA TRP A 99 -10.47 1.08 3.72
C TRP A 99 -11.65 2.04 3.77
N GLY A 100 -12.06 2.54 2.59
CA GLY A 100 -13.17 3.47 2.49
C GLY A 100 -14.47 2.89 3.04
N GLY A 101 -15.29 3.77 3.61
CA GLY A 101 -16.43 3.38 4.44
C GLY A 101 -17.62 2.80 3.71
N ASP A 102 -17.68 2.78 2.38
CA ASP A 102 -18.87 2.36 1.64
C ASP A 102 -18.78 0.94 1.10
N GLY A 103 -17.93 0.09 1.70
CA GLY A 103 -17.83 -1.31 1.32
C GLY A 103 -16.97 -1.58 0.10
N PHE A 104 -16.29 -0.60 -0.42
CA PHE A 104 -15.44 -0.76 -1.61
C PHE A 104 -14.04 -1.26 -1.29
N TYR A 105 -13.64 -1.23 -0.04
CA TYR A 105 -12.40 -1.84 0.48
C TYR A 105 -11.13 -1.43 -0.25
N ALA A 106 -11.14 -0.25 -0.88
CA ALA A 106 -9.94 0.34 -1.42
C ALA A 106 -9.34 1.29 -0.38
N MET A 107 -8.02 1.44 -0.40
CA MET A 107 -7.31 2.32 0.52
C MET A 107 -7.38 3.74 -0.02
N ASP A 108 -8.44 4.46 0.35
CA ASP A 108 -8.74 5.78 -0.20
C ASP A 108 -8.03 6.93 0.50
N VAL A 109 -7.55 6.71 1.72
CA VAL A 109 -6.79 7.72 2.47
C VAL A 109 -5.50 7.07 2.98
N TRP A 110 -4.39 7.73 2.75
CA TRP A 110 -3.05 7.32 3.16
C TRP A 110 -2.40 8.42 3.97
N GLY A 111 -1.64 8.06 4.99
CA GLY A 111 -0.73 8.99 5.65
C GLY A 111 0.50 9.27 4.79
N GLN A 112 1.32 10.23 5.22
CA GLN A 112 2.52 10.63 4.48
C GLN A 112 3.67 9.64 4.62
N GLY A 113 3.58 8.71 5.57
CA GLY A 113 4.62 7.72 5.85
C GLY A 113 5.61 8.17 6.91
N THR A 114 6.18 7.19 7.60
CA THR A 114 7.24 7.42 8.58
C THR A 114 8.36 6.39 8.33
N LEU A 115 9.61 6.85 8.28
CA LEU A 115 10.74 5.99 7.94
C LEU A 115 11.24 5.25 9.17
N VAL A 116 11.37 3.93 9.05
CA VAL A 116 12.01 3.07 10.05
C VAL A 116 13.27 2.48 9.43
N THR A 117 14.41 2.71 10.06
CA THR A 117 15.70 2.18 9.62
C THR A 117 16.23 1.27 10.71
N VAL A 118 16.45 0.01 10.37
CA VAL A 118 17.03 -0.99 11.29
C VAL A 118 18.44 -1.28 10.83
N SER A 119 19.42 -0.81 11.58
CA SER A 119 20.81 -0.92 11.19
C SER A 119 21.71 -1.03 12.40
N SER A 120 22.70 -1.90 12.31
CA SER A 120 23.72 -2.04 13.36
C SER A 120 24.76 -0.94 13.38
N GLY A 121 24.64 0.06 12.48
CA GLY A 121 25.62 1.13 12.36
C GLY A 121 26.88 0.74 11.60
N GLY A 122 27.04 -0.52 11.27
CA GLY A 122 28.21 -1.03 10.58
C GLY A 122 28.06 -1.35 9.10
N GLY A 123 27.03 -0.82 8.47
CA GLY A 123 26.88 -0.99 7.03
C GLY A 123 26.54 -2.43 6.61
N GLY A 124 25.83 -3.15 7.43
CA GLY A 124 25.33 -4.45 7.03
C GLY A 124 24.40 -4.31 5.85
N SER A 125 24.72 -4.94 4.77
CA SER A 125 23.83 -5.06 3.65
C SER A 125 22.58 -5.79 4.11
N GLY A 126 21.45 -5.14 4.11
CA GLY A 126 20.20 -5.81 4.24
C GLY A 126 20.05 -6.73 3.05
N GLY A 127 20.35 -7.99 3.24
CA GLY A 127 19.99 -8.98 2.26
C GLY A 127 18.49 -8.92 2.08
N GLY A 128 18.04 -8.56 0.92
CA GLY A 128 16.62 -8.52 0.62
C GLY A 128 16.02 -9.89 0.79
N GLY A 129 15.58 -10.19 2.00
CA GLY A 129 14.68 -11.29 2.16
C GLY A 129 13.37 -10.89 1.52
N SER A 130 13.04 -11.52 0.42
CA SER A 130 11.69 -11.42 -0.06
C SER A 130 10.79 -12.00 1.02
N GLY A 131 9.97 -11.18 1.64
CA GLY A 131 8.84 -11.69 2.37
C GLY A 131 7.95 -12.40 1.38
N GLY A 132 8.29 -13.62 1.05
CA GLY A 132 7.43 -14.43 0.23
C GLY A 132 6.11 -14.59 0.94
N GLY A 133 5.06 -14.15 0.30
CA GLY A 133 3.73 -14.47 0.73
C GLY A 133 3.58 -15.97 0.85
N GLY A 134 2.66 -16.41 1.67
CA GLY A 134 2.32 -17.81 1.78
C GLY A 134 1.96 -18.38 0.41
N SER A 135 2.12 -19.67 0.21
CA SER A 135 1.84 -20.35 -1.06
C SER A 135 0.39 -20.17 -1.51
N THR A 136 -0.52 -19.79 -0.58
CA THR A 136 -1.95 -19.60 -0.87
C THR A 136 -2.31 -18.15 -1.18
N ASP A 137 -1.38 -17.23 -1.01
CA ASP A 137 -1.64 -15.81 -1.29
C ASP A 137 -1.87 -15.61 -2.78
N ILE A 138 -2.80 -14.70 -3.09
CA ILE A 138 -3.05 -14.33 -4.48
C ILE A 138 -1.90 -13.46 -4.96
N GLN A 139 -1.30 -13.85 -6.08
CA GLN A 139 -0.23 -13.09 -6.72
C GLN A 139 -0.83 -12.14 -7.74
N MET A 140 -0.34 -10.89 -7.74
CA MET A 140 -0.69 -9.90 -8.75
C MET A 140 0.55 -9.64 -9.61
N THR A 141 0.50 -10.06 -10.87
CA THR A 141 1.63 -9.91 -11.80
C THR A 141 1.36 -8.71 -12.69
N GLN A 142 2.15 -7.67 -12.51
CA GLN A 142 1.97 -6.40 -13.20
C GLN A 142 3.00 -6.25 -14.32
N SER A 143 2.57 -5.74 -15.47
CA SER A 143 3.45 -5.50 -16.63
C SER A 143 3.05 -4.24 -17.39
N PRO A 144 4.03 -3.54 -17.97
CA PRO A 144 5.46 -3.76 -17.84
C PRO A 144 5.97 -3.30 -16.46
N SER A 145 7.23 -3.59 -16.12
CA SER A 145 7.84 -3.08 -14.88
C SER A 145 8.17 -1.59 -14.99
N SER A 146 8.50 -1.14 -16.19
CA SER A 146 8.73 0.29 -16.48
C SER A 146 8.43 0.55 -17.96
N LEU A 147 8.13 1.81 -18.25
CA LEU A 147 7.95 2.26 -19.62
C LEU A 147 8.33 3.73 -19.72
N SER A 148 8.80 4.12 -20.92
CA SER A 148 9.07 5.50 -21.24
C SER A 148 8.04 5.98 -22.26
N ALA A 149 7.44 7.13 -22.02
CA ALA A 149 6.40 7.68 -22.87
C ALA A 149 6.48 9.20 -22.92
N SER A 150 5.82 9.78 -23.91
CA SER A 150 5.77 11.22 -24.10
C SER A 150 4.40 11.75 -23.70
N VAL A 151 4.35 13.04 -23.40
CA VAL A 151 3.08 13.74 -23.15
C VAL A 151 2.15 13.54 -24.35
N GLY A 152 0.91 13.20 -24.09
CA GLY A 152 -0.09 12.92 -25.13
C GLY A 152 -0.20 11.45 -25.51
N ASP A 153 0.75 10.62 -25.13
CA ASP A 153 0.70 9.19 -25.46
C ASP A 153 -0.41 8.48 -24.69
N ARG A 154 -0.90 7.39 -25.29
CA ARG A 154 -1.79 6.45 -24.61
C ARG A 154 -0.94 5.39 -23.91
N VAL A 155 -1.18 5.21 -22.60
CA VAL A 155 -0.43 4.25 -21.78
C VAL A 155 -1.38 3.20 -21.28
N THR A 156 -0.96 1.93 -21.33
CA THR A 156 -1.72 0.78 -20.84
C THR A 156 -0.83 -0.04 -19.91
N ILE A 157 -1.32 -0.30 -18.70
CA ILE A 157 -0.64 -1.13 -17.70
C ILE A 157 -1.57 -2.30 -17.37
N THR A 158 -1.03 -3.51 -17.34
CA THR A 158 -1.80 -4.73 -17.12
C THR A 158 -1.39 -5.38 -15.81
N CYS A 159 -2.36 -5.93 -15.12
CA CYS A 159 -2.18 -6.66 -13.87
C CYS A 159 -2.99 -7.96 -13.96
N ARG A 160 -2.33 -9.11 -13.75
CA ARG A 160 -2.99 -10.42 -13.78
C ARG A 160 -3.01 -11.00 -12.37
N ALA A 161 -4.21 -11.40 -11.92
CA ALA A 161 -4.38 -12.12 -10.66
C ALA A 161 -4.16 -13.62 -10.88
N SER A 162 -3.51 -14.27 -9.92
CA SER A 162 -3.25 -15.72 -10.00
C SER A 162 -4.52 -16.55 -9.80
N GLN A 163 -5.57 -15.96 -9.29
CA GLN A 163 -6.87 -16.58 -9.05
C GLN A 163 -7.96 -15.58 -9.33
N ASP A 164 -9.22 -16.04 -9.36
CA ASP A 164 -10.36 -15.14 -9.49
C ASP A 164 -10.44 -14.21 -8.27
N VAL A 165 -10.42 -12.92 -8.51
CA VAL A 165 -10.58 -11.88 -7.48
C VAL A 165 -11.85 -11.06 -7.69
N ASN A 166 -12.73 -11.54 -8.58
CA ASN A 166 -13.93 -10.81 -8.98
C ASN A 166 -13.52 -9.40 -9.46
N THR A 167 -14.20 -8.36 -9.01
CA THR A 167 -13.84 -6.97 -9.35
C THR A 167 -13.02 -6.28 -8.26
N ALA A 168 -12.52 -7.02 -7.26
CA ALA A 168 -11.86 -6.45 -6.09
C ALA A 168 -10.41 -6.07 -6.36
N VAL A 169 -10.21 -5.15 -7.30
CA VAL A 169 -8.89 -4.63 -7.69
C VAL A 169 -8.95 -3.11 -7.69
N ALA A 170 -7.93 -2.52 -7.08
CA ALA A 170 -7.71 -1.08 -7.04
C ALA A 170 -6.39 -0.73 -7.72
N TRP A 171 -6.29 0.51 -8.21
CA TRP A 171 -5.07 1.07 -8.80
C TRP A 171 -4.66 2.30 -8.04
N TYR A 172 -3.36 2.41 -7.76
CA TYR A 172 -2.77 3.53 -7.01
C TYR A 172 -1.66 4.17 -7.82
N GLN A 173 -1.51 5.48 -7.67
CA GLN A 173 -0.42 6.26 -8.23
C GLN A 173 0.48 6.71 -7.09
N GLN A 174 1.80 6.56 -7.26
CA GLN A 174 2.77 7.05 -6.28
C GLN A 174 3.85 7.86 -6.97
N LYS A 175 3.96 9.11 -6.58
CA LYS A 175 5.05 9.99 -7.01
C LYS A 175 6.23 9.84 -6.06
N PRO A 176 7.47 10.09 -6.53
CA PRO A 176 8.65 9.93 -5.68
C PRO A 176 8.54 10.70 -4.37
N GLY A 177 8.83 10.03 -3.26
CA GLY A 177 8.78 10.65 -1.93
C GLY A 177 7.39 10.92 -1.38
N LYS A 178 6.33 10.46 -2.06
CA LYS A 178 4.95 10.69 -1.66
C LYS A 178 4.25 9.39 -1.34
N ALA A 179 3.12 9.50 -0.64
CA ALA A 179 2.25 8.37 -0.38
C ALA A 179 1.50 7.94 -1.64
N PRO A 180 1.09 6.67 -1.74
CA PRO A 180 0.20 6.25 -2.80
C PRO A 180 -1.14 7.02 -2.75
N LYS A 181 -1.75 7.19 -3.91
CA LYS A 181 -3.04 7.83 -4.08
C LYS A 181 -3.97 6.90 -4.86
N LEU A 182 -5.18 6.71 -4.36
CA LEU A 182 -6.17 5.87 -5.04
C LEU A 182 -6.65 6.53 -6.33
N LEU A 183 -6.63 5.78 -7.42
CA LEU A 183 -7.14 6.21 -8.72
C LEU A 183 -8.45 5.51 -9.08
N ILE A 184 -8.46 4.18 -8.98
CA ILE A 184 -9.54 3.31 -9.44
C ILE A 184 -9.83 2.30 -8.33
N TYR A 185 -11.10 2.04 -8.06
CA TYR A 185 -11.53 0.97 -7.17
C TYR A 185 -12.54 0.07 -7.86
N SER A 186 -12.75 -1.12 -7.32
CA SER A 186 -13.68 -2.12 -7.90
C SER A 186 -13.47 -2.30 -9.41
N ALA A 187 -12.22 -2.35 -9.82
CA ALA A 187 -11.72 -2.58 -11.19
C ALA A 187 -11.92 -1.40 -12.14
N SER A 188 -13.05 -0.68 -12.09
CA SER A 188 -13.38 0.30 -13.14
C SER A 188 -13.95 1.62 -12.63
N PHE A 189 -14.10 1.79 -11.33
CA PHE A 189 -14.71 3.00 -10.77
C PHE A 189 -13.63 4.05 -10.49
N LEU A 190 -13.82 5.23 -11.05
CA LEU A 190 -12.91 6.35 -10.87
C LEU A 190 -13.12 7.01 -9.51
N GLU A 191 -12.06 7.14 -8.74
CA GLU A 191 -12.12 7.85 -7.45
C GLU A 191 -12.44 9.33 -7.69
N SER A 192 -13.18 9.93 -6.78
CA SER A 192 -13.56 11.34 -6.86
C SER A 192 -12.32 12.22 -6.98
N GLY A 193 -12.36 13.15 -7.91
CA GLY A 193 -11.27 14.11 -8.15
C GLY A 193 -10.17 13.59 -9.07
N VAL A 194 -10.22 12.33 -9.49
CA VAL A 194 -9.24 11.77 -10.43
C VAL A 194 -9.66 12.14 -11.86
N PRO A 195 -8.72 12.63 -12.70
CA PRO A 195 -9.04 13.02 -14.08
C PRO A 195 -9.61 11.87 -14.91
N SER A 196 -10.52 12.21 -15.82
CA SER A 196 -11.23 11.22 -16.65
C SER A 196 -10.36 10.53 -17.70
N ARG A 197 -9.12 11.00 -17.91
CA ARG A 197 -8.16 10.29 -18.77
C ARG A 197 -7.73 8.95 -18.20
N PHE A 198 -7.93 8.72 -16.90
CA PHE A 198 -7.68 7.43 -16.25
C PHE A 198 -8.91 6.56 -16.37
N SER A 199 -8.72 5.29 -16.74
CA SER A 199 -9.81 4.30 -16.77
C SER A 199 -9.28 2.92 -16.42
N GLY A 200 -10.16 2.10 -15.88
CA GLY A 200 -9.85 0.71 -15.51
C GLY A 200 -10.81 -0.24 -16.18
N SER A 201 -10.32 -1.44 -16.51
CA SER A 201 -11.15 -2.48 -17.08
C SER A 201 -10.72 -3.85 -16.57
N ARG A 202 -11.60 -4.83 -16.75
CA ARG A 202 -11.39 -6.22 -16.35
C ARG A 202 -11.78 -7.15 -17.49
N SER A 203 -10.96 -8.18 -17.69
CA SER A 203 -11.30 -9.32 -18.51
C SER A 203 -10.85 -10.58 -17.77
N GLY A 204 -11.79 -11.27 -17.10
CA GLY A 204 -11.46 -12.41 -16.25
C GLY A 204 -10.55 -12.03 -15.08
N THR A 205 -9.32 -12.54 -15.10
CA THR A 205 -8.30 -12.24 -14.09
C THR A 205 -7.30 -11.17 -14.56
N ASP A 206 -7.52 -10.59 -15.74
CA ASP A 206 -6.68 -9.52 -16.29
C ASP A 206 -7.34 -8.17 -16.03
N PHE A 207 -6.58 -7.26 -15.41
CA PHE A 207 -7.02 -5.91 -15.10
C PHE A 207 -6.12 -4.91 -15.78
N THR A 208 -6.70 -3.85 -16.33
CA THR A 208 -5.96 -2.88 -17.13
C THR A 208 -6.23 -1.47 -16.63
N LEU A 209 -5.16 -0.71 -16.43
CA LEU A 209 -5.21 0.74 -16.23
C LEU A 209 -4.80 1.41 -17.53
N THR A 210 -5.63 2.33 -18.02
CA THR A 210 -5.33 3.09 -19.23
C THR A 210 -5.29 4.57 -18.92
N ILE A 211 -4.27 5.25 -19.40
CA ILE A 211 -4.18 6.71 -19.43
C ILE A 211 -4.30 7.12 -20.89
N SER A 212 -5.42 7.75 -21.25
CA SER A 212 -5.74 8.00 -22.66
C SER A 212 -4.83 9.05 -23.31
N SER A 213 -4.34 10.01 -22.53
CA SER A 213 -3.45 11.07 -23.03
C SER A 213 -2.57 11.51 -21.87
N LEU A 214 -1.36 11.01 -21.83
CA LEU A 214 -0.43 11.19 -20.73
C LEU A 214 -0.11 12.68 -20.52
N GLN A 215 -0.18 13.14 -19.29
CA GLN A 215 0.14 14.51 -18.92
C GLN A 215 1.44 14.52 -18.09
N PRO A 216 2.12 15.69 -17.96
CA PRO A 216 3.37 15.75 -17.19
C PRO A 216 3.22 15.28 -15.76
N GLU A 217 2.09 15.55 -15.11
CA GLU A 217 1.82 15.13 -13.74
C GLU A 217 1.56 13.64 -13.58
N ASP A 218 1.42 12.90 -14.67
CA ASP A 218 1.12 11.46 -14.64
C ASP A 218 2.38 10.58 -14.55
N PHE A 219 3.57 11.18 -14.65
CA PHE A 219 4.81 10.43 -14.52
C PHE A 219 5.00 10.03 -13.06
N ALA A 220 4.88 8.73 -12.80
CA ALA A 220 4.82 8.16 -11.46
C ALA A 220 4.98 6.65 -11.55
N THR A 221 4.94 5.98 -10.39
CA THR A 221 4.83 4.52 -10.33
C THR A 221 3.39 4.15 -10.01
N TYR A 222 2.87 3.16 -10.72
CA TYR A 222 1.49 2.71 -10.59
C TYR A 222 1.46 1.29 -10.03
N TYR A 223 0.55 1.04 -9.09
CA TYR A 223 0.39 -0.27 -8.45
C TYR A 223 -1.05 -0.74 -8.56
N CYS A 224 -1.24 -2.01 -8.91
CA CYS A 224 -2.52 -2.68 -8.72
C CYS A 224 -2.53 -3.39 -7.37
N GLN A 225 -3.73 -3.62 -6.83
CA GLN A 225 -3.91 -4.33 -5.56
C GLN A 225 -5.19 -5.14 -5.63
N GLN A 226 -5.14 -6.42 -5.21
CA GLN A 226 -6.35 -7.15 -4.93
C GLN A 226 -6.66 -7.07 -3.43
N HIS A 227 -7.95 -6.97 -3.11
CA HIS A 227 -8.43 -7.02 -1.74
C HIS A 227 -9.57 -8.04 -1.59
N TYR A 228 -9.60 -9.01 -2.50
CA TYR A 228 -10.59 -10.07 -2.47
C TYR A 228 -10.38 -11.01 -1.29
N THR A 229 -9.12 -11.28 -0.96
CA THR A 229 -8.73 -12.07 0.20
C THR A 229 -7.64 -11.36 1.01
N THR A 230 -7.45 -11.80 2.25
CA THR A 230 -6.37 -11.34 3.10
C THR A 230 -5.23 -12.36 3.07
N PRO A 231 -3.99 -11.96 2.81
CA PRO A 231 -3.52 -10.57 2.76
C PRO A 231 -3.89 -9.87 1.44
N PRO A 232 -4.21 -8.56 1.48
CA PRO A 232 -4.24 -7.77 0.28
C PRO A 232 -2.84 -7.79 -0.35
N THR A 233 -2.78 -8.02 -1.66
CA THR A 233 -1.49 -8.12 -2.34
C THR A 233 -1.41 -7.11 -3.46
N PHE A 234 -0.22 -6.53 -3.63
CA PHE A 234 0.07 -5.52 -4.64
C PHE A 234 0.85 -6.13 -5.79
N GLY A 235 0.65 -5.59 -7.00
CA GLY A 235 1.60 -5.78 -8.08
C GLY A 235 2.94 -5.11 -7.75
N GLN A 236 3.98 -5.48 -8.47
CA GLN A 236 5.34 -4.98 -8.19
C GLN A 236 5.55 -3.53 -8.62
N GLY A 237 4.60 -2.94 -9.30
CA GLY A 237 4.66 -1.56 -9.77
C GLY A 237 5.10 -1.42 -11.21
N THR A 238 4.63 -0.36 -11.85
CA THR A 238 5.03 0.06 -13.19
C THR A 238 5.49 1.51 -13.11
N LYS A 239 6.76 1.75 -13.38
CA LYS A 239 7.31 3.09 -13.39
C LYS A 239 7.09 3.71 -14.78
N VAL A 240 6.34 4.81 -14.84
CA VAL A 240 6.09 5.56 -16.07
C VAL A 240 7.01 6.76 -16.10
N GLU A 241 7.99 6.77 -17.00
CA GLU A 241 9.00 7.80 -17.13
C GLU A 241 8.77 8.64 -18.39
N ILE A 242 9.27 9.89 -18.35
CA ILE A 242 9.24 10.75 -19.51
C ILE A 242 10.29 10.30 -20.53
N LYS A 243 9.91 10.35 -21.81
CA LYS A 243 10.78 9.95 -22.91
C LYS A 243 11.62 11.12 -23.39
#